data_ef94dad016d9084d244b293e5a5ef1ed
#
_entry.id   ef94dad016d9084d244b293e5a5ef1ed
#
_cell.length_a   1.000
_cell.length_b   1.000
_cell.length_c   1.000
_cell.angle_alpha   90.00
_cell.angle_beta   90.00
_cell.angle_gamma   90.00
#
_symmetry.space_group_name_H-M   'P 1'
#
loop_
_entity.id
_entity.type
_entity.pdbx_description
1 polymer ?
#
loop_
_entity_poly.entity_id
_entity_poly.type
_entity_poly.pdbx_seq_one_letter_code
_entity_poly.pdbx_strand_id
1 'polypeptide(L)'
;ELLLPDFQRGFVWDIEMQQRLVASVLTKMPIGSILVLEADTEDFGCRILGRKDEVDTSGGNRNVNVLLDGQQRMTALANVFSNQLFYDYSGSGKLMTDYRRLISVDLQNRFFLRIPSVENLDEKEDWFHLKELQFAMTSPESDVPEFLTGDIREDIVYFSYDEKTQEVYAPHAEKPQNIGNFCLKEDYYYIPLFLLINNRKGDSSNETRLKNILKDIVTRVVRYRIEKEFDILTTESQKQEFVNKYIEDDYKGEIIKAEKVDRSELEESWISMGETHWADKMKQYLTCCISNLDLHQIVVSKSDRNRAIDIYENLNIGGISLSTFELVLAKAAKKKLASNKNLFDLIVDDIQRTKKYDEKIVPD
;
A
#
# COMPACT_ATOMS: atom_id res chain seq x y z
N GLU A 1 -0.13 -12.43 17.97
CA GLU A 1 -1.05 -11.40 17.50
C GLU A 1 -0.51 -10.03 17.92
N LEU A 2 -0.50 -9.03 17.02
CA LEU A 2 -0.07 -7.66 17.30
C LEU A 2 -1.32 -6.81 17.52
N LEU A 3 -1.44 -6.23 18.71
CA LEU A 3 -2.59 -5.43 19.13
C LEU A 3 -2.18 -3.99 19.45
N LEU A 4 -3.14 -3.09 19.45
CA LEU A 4 -2.97 -1.69 19.88
C LEU A 4 -3.58 -1.51 21.26
N PRO A 5 -2.92 -0.83 22.21
CA PRO A 5 -3.55 -0.45 23.46
C PRO A 5 -4.59 0.65 23.23
N ASP A 6 -5.67 0.63 24.01
CA ASP A 6 -6.80 1.55 23.84
C ASP A 6 -6.46 3.01 24.09
N PHE A 7 -5.39 3.28 24.84
CA PHE A 7 -4.95 4.63 25.12
C PHE A 7 -4.23 5.31 23.94
N GLN A 8 -3.92 4.58 22.86
CA GLN A 8 -3.33 5.19 21.68
C GLN A 8 -4.41 5.90 20.85
N ARG A 9 -4.05 7.07 20.34
CA ARG A 9 -4.89 7.85 19.43
C ARG A 9 -5.23 7.08 18.15
N GLY A 10 -6.21 7.56 17.42
CA GLY A 10 -6.55 7.05 16.09
C GLY A 10 -5.46 7.31 15.06
N PHE A 11 -5.73 6.96 13.82
CA PHE A 11 -4.86 7.27 12.69
C PHE A 11 -4.95 8.77 12.38
N VAL A 12 -3.81 9.47 12.35
CA VAL A 12 -3.73 10.93 12.16
C VAL A 12 -2.74 11.34 11.07
N TRP A 13 -2.04 10.40 10.44
CA TRP A 13 -1.14 10.72 9.34
C TRP A 13 -1.92 11.21 8.12
N ASP A 14 -1.50 12.36 7.63
CA ASP A 14 -1.99 12.92 6.38
C ASP A 14 -1.45 12.13 5.16
N ILE A 15 -1.91 12.52 4.00
CA ILE A 15 -1.51 11.88 2.73
C ILE A 15 -0.02 12.06 2.47
N GLU A 16 0.54 13.23 2.75
CA GLU A 16 1.96 13.51 2.51
C GLU A 16 2.87 12.62 3.36
N MET A 17 2.53 12.40 4.63
CA MET A 17 3.26 11.47 5.49
C MET A 17 3.20 10.04 4.97
N GLN A 18 2.04 9.61 4.46
CA GLN A 18 1.88 8.29 3.85
C GLN A 18 2.69 8.18 2.55
N GLN A 19 2.68 9.18 1.68
CA GLN A 19 3.49 9.22 0.45
C GLN A 19 4.99 9.12 0.75
N ARG A 20 5.48 9.84 1.77
CA ARG A 20 6.88 9.76 2.22
C ARG A 20 7.25 8.35 2.70
N LEU A 21 6.37 7.70 3.45
CA LEU A 21 6.58 6.32 3.88
C LEU A 21 6.65 5.37 2.68
N VAL A 22 5.71 5.48 1.75
CA VAL A 22 5.67 4.67 0.54
C VAL A 22 6.93 4.87 -0.31
N ALA A 23 7.36 6.11 -0.50
CA ALA A 23 8.60 6.42 -1.19
C ALA A 23 9.80 5.73 -0.53
N SER A 24 9.89 5.79 0.81
CA SER A 24 10.96 5.11 1.55
C SER A 24 10.92 3.59 1.35
N VAL A 25 9.72 2.98 1.34
CA VAL A 25 9.56 1.53 1.08
C VAL A 25 10.01 1.17 -0.33
N LEU A 26 9.55 1.92 -1.34
CA LEU A 26 9.88 1.63 -2.73
C LEU A 26 11.34 1.89 -3.08
N THR A 27 12.02 2.77 -2.35
CA THR A 27 13.47 3.01 -2.48
C THR A 27 14.29 2.22 -1.47
N LYS A 28 13.68 1.24 -0.78
CA LYS A 28 14.34 0.38 0.23
C LYS A 28 15.07 1.16 1.33
N MET A 29 14.59 2.35 1.64
CA MET A 29 15.12 3.16 2.74
C MET A 29 14.58 2.67 4.08
N PRO A 30 15.36 2.79 5.17
CA PRO A 30 14.90 2.44 6.51
C PRO A 30 13.65 3.26 6.90
N ILE A 31 12.62 2.59 7.39
CA ILE A 31 11.37 3.24 7.81
C ILE A 31 11.26 3.40 9.33
N GLY A 32 12.35 3.19 10.05
CA GLY A 32 12.45 3.34 11.51
C GLY A 32 12.14 2.05 12.28
N SER A 33 11.96 2.19 13.59
CA SER A 33 11.72 1.08 14.50
C SER A 33 10.29 1.05 15.03
N ILE A 34 9.84 -0.11 15.48
CA ILE A 34 8.60 -0.29 16.24
C ILE A 34 8.93 -0.72 17.66
N LEU A 35 8.12 -0.29 18.61
CA LEU A 35 8.22 -0.69 20.02
C LEU A 35 7.06 -1.64 20.36
N VAL A 36 7.38 -2.83 20.80
CA VAL A 36 6.43 -3.89 21.14
C VAL A 36 6.62 -4.30 22.57
N LEU A 37 5.53 -4.41 23.31
CA LEU A 37 5.48 -4.95 24.67
C LEU A 37 4.84 -6.34 24.64
N GLU A 38 5.50 -7.32 25.23
CA GLU A 38 4.87 -8.60 25.58
C GLU A 38 3.92 -8.39 26.76
N ALA A 39 2.66 -8.71 26.59
CA ALA A 39 1.62 -8.48 27.59
C ALA A 39 0.57 -9.59 27.56
N ASP A 40 -0.30 -9.59 28.55
CA ASP A 40 -1.52 -10.39 28.54
C ASP A 40 -2.70 -9.54 28.08
N THR A 41 -3.71 -10.18 27.46
CA THR A 41 -4.95 -9.50 27.04
C THR A 41 -5.69 -8.81 28.20
N GLU A 42 -5.41 -9.20 29.44
CA GLU A 42 -5.98 -8.57 30.64
C GLU A 42 -5.19 -7.35 31.13
N ASP A 43 -3.98 -7.15 30.64
CA ASP A 43 -3.10 -6.06 31.13
C ASP A 43 -3.54 -4.68 30.63
N PHE A 44 -4.11 -4.62 29.43
CA PHE A 44 -4.62 -3.41 28.78
C PHE A 44 -5.91 -3.72 28.05
N GLY A 45 -6.81 -2.73 27.93
CA GLY A 45 -7.78 -2.75 26.85
C GLY A 45 -7.00 -2.71 25.53
N CYS A 46 -7.29 -3.62 24.63
CA CYS A 46 -6.59 -3.75 23.37
C CYS A 46 -7.58 -3.74 22.20
N ARG A 47 -7.13 -3.21 21.07
CA ARG A 47 -7.86 -3.22 19.80
C ARG A 47 -6.98 -3.74 18.68
N ILE A 48 -7.62 -4.17 17.60
CA ILE A 48 -6.92 -4.59 16.38
C ILE A 48 -6.43 -3.35 15.62
N LEU A 49 -5.27 -3.45 14.97
CA LEU A 49 -4.71 -2.40 14.12
C LEU A 49 -5.74 -1.91 13.10
N GLY A 50 -5.94 -0.60 13.01
CA GLY A 50 -6.90 0.02 12.10
C GLY A 50 -8.37 -0.08 12.51
N ARG A 51 -8.69 -0.67 13.69
CA ARG A 51 -10.05 -0.80 14.22
C ARG A 51 -10.24 -0.03 15.52
N LYS A 52 -11.50 0.33 15.79
CA LYS A 52 -11.92 0.87 17.09
C LYS A 52 -12.51 -0.20 18.00
N ASP A 53 -12.82 -1.38 17.45
CA ASP A 53 -13.41 -2.46 18.22
C ASP A 53 -12.39 -3.04 19.20
N GLU A 54 -12.80 -3.22 20.46
CA GLU A 54 -12.01 -3.92 21.47
C GLU A 54 -11.84 -5.40 21.09
N VAL A 55 -10.73 -5.96 21.50
CA VAL A 55 -10.50 -7.40 21.35
C VAL A 55 -11.39 -8.16 22.34
N ASP A 56 -12.14 -9.14 21.85
CA ASP A 56 -12.91 -10.03 22.71
C ASP A 56 -11.97 -10.86 23.60
N THR A 57 -12.02 -10.57 24.89
CA THR A 57 -11.24 -11.28 25.93
C THR A 57 -12.04 -12.41 26.60
N SER A 58 -13.27 -12.68 26.17
CA SER A 58 -14.13 -13.74 26.75
C SER A 58 -13.52 -15.15 26.66
N GLY A 59 -12.53 -15.34 25.76
CA GLY A 59 -11.78 -16.60 25.62
C GLY A 59 -10.67 -16.84 26.65
N GLY A 60 -10.55 -15.99 27.67
CA GLY A 60 -9.52 -16.08 28.71
C GLY A 60 -8.25 -15.31 28.39
N ASN A 61 -7.34 -15.26 29.37
CA ASN A 61 -6.09 -14.54 29.28
C ASN A 61 -5.14 -15.18 28.26
N ARG A 62 -4.60 -14.38 27.30
CA ARG A 62 -3.68 -14.83 26.25
C ARG A 62 -2.47 -13.90 26.18
N ASN A 63 -1.29 -14.46 25.93
CA ASN A 63 -0.10 -13.68 25.62
C ASN A 63 -0.27 -13.01 24.27
N VAL A 64 -0.03 -11.71 24.22
CA VAL A 64 -0.14 -10.86 23.03
C VAL A 64 1.05 -9.92 22.95
N ASN A 65 1.31 -9.44 21.76
CA ASN A 65 2.25 -8.37 21.51
C ASN A 65 1.48 -7.06 21.34
N VAL A 66 1.81 -6.07 22.16
CA VAL A 66 1.14 -4.78 22.18
C VAL A 66 2.07 -3.74 21.52
N LEU A 67 1.63 -3.14 20.42
CA LEU A 67 2.39 -2.14 19.69
C LEU A 67 2.31 -0.80 20.43
N LEU A 68 3.41 -0.38 21.04
CA LEU A 68 3.49 0.88 21.77
C LEU A 68 3.91 2.07 20.90
N ASP A 69 4.85 1.86 19.96
CA ASP A 69 5.22 2.87 18.96
C ASP A 69 5.25 2.27 17.56
N GLY A 70 4.98 3.10 16.55
CA GLY A 70 4.92 2.71 15.14
C GLY A 70 3.50 2.44 14.62
N GLN A 71 2.45 2.70 15.41
CA GLN A 71 1.05 2.50 15.00
C GLN A 71 0.73 3.18 13.67
N GLN A 72 1.08 4.45 13.52
CA GLN A 72 0.77 5.22 12.31
C GLN A 72 1.41 4.58 11.06
N ARG A 73 2.69 4.20 11.18
CA ARG A 73 3.42 3.52 10.10
C ARG A 73 2.79 2.18 9.75
N MET A 74 2.53 1.33 10.73
CA MET A 74 1.93 0.02 10.50
C MET A 74 0.52 0.12 9.90
N THR A 75 -0.28 1.09 10.35
CA THR A 75 -1.60 1.36 9.78
C THR A 75 -1.50 1.85 8.34
N ALA A 76 -0.57 2.79 8.06
CA ALA A 76 -0.34 3.28 6.71
C ALA A 76 0.11 2.16 5.76
N LEU A 77 1.09 1.32 6.16
CA LEU A 77 1.55 0.19 5.37
C LEU A 77 0.41 -0.78 5.05
N ALA A 78 -0.40 -1.13 6.05
CA ALA A 78 -1.55 -2.02 5.86
C ALA A 78 -2.60 -1.42 4.91
N ASN A 79 -2.82 -0.09 4.97
CA ASN A 79 -3.76 0.59 4.09
C ASN A 79 -3.23 0.73 2.66
N VAL A 80 -1.95 1.08 2.51
CA VAL A 80 -1.35 1.36 1.20
C VAL A 80 -1.14 0.09 0.39
N PHE A 81 -0.60 -0.96 1.01
CA PHE A 81 -0.17 -2.16 0.29
C PHE A 81 -1.16 -3.32 0.31
N SER A 82 -2.27 -3.20 1.04
CA SER A 82 -3.33 -4.21 1.05
C SER A 82 -4.71 -3.59 1.28
N ASN A 83 -5.75 -4.37 0.99
CA ASN A 83 -7.12 -4.05 1.39
C ASN A 83 -7.52 -4.74 2.69
N GLN A 84 -6.57 -5.23 3.48
CA GLN A 84 -6.85 -6.05 4.66
C GLN A 84 -7.76 -5.33 5.65
N LEU A 85 -7.52 -4.06 5.94
CA LEU A 85 -8.33 -3.28 6.86
C LEU A 85 -9.81 -3.21 6.41
N PHE A 86 -10.03 -3.09 5.10
CA PHE A 86 -11.37 -3.12 4.52
C PHE A 86 -12.03 -4.50 4.67
N TYR A 87 -11.31 -5.58 4.33
CA TYR A 87 -11.86 -6.94 4.38
C TYR A 87 -12.12 -7.41 5.79
N ASP A 88 -11.24 -7.14 6.71
CA ASP A 88 -11.41 -7.49 8.11
C ASP A 88 -12.66 -6.85 8.69
N TYR A 89 -12.93 -5.62 8.27
CA TYR A 89 -14.12 -4.90 8.69
C TYR A 89 -15.39 -5.44 8.02
N SER A 90 -15.39 -5.63 6.69
CA SER A 90 -16.54 -6.14 5.96
C SER A 90 -16.90 -7.58 6.33
N GLY A 91 -15.91 -8.40 6.70
CA GLY A 91 -16.10 -9.77 7.17
C GLY A 91 -16.85 -9.89 8.49
N SER A 92 -16.95 -8.82 9.28
CA SER A 92 -17.73 -8.76 10.52
C SER A 92 -19.24 -8.58 10.31
N GLY A 93 -19.73 -8.50 9.07
CA GLY A 93 -21.15 -8.31 8.72
C GLY A 93 -21.69 -6.89 8.95
N LYS A 94 -20.84 -5.96 9.33
CA LYS A 94 -21.23 -4.55 9.48
C LYS A 94 -21.28 -3.85 8.14
N LEU A 95 -22.20 -2.88 8.01
CA LEU A 95 -22.40 -2.10 6.79
C LEU A 95 -21.20 -1.17 6.51
N MET A 96 -20.91 -0.93 5.23
CA MET A 96 -19.83 -0.05 4.79
C MET A 96 -19.91 1.38 5.34
N THR A 97 -21.10 1.84 5.76
CA THR A 97 -21.30 3.10 6.47
C THR A 97 -20.58 3.14 7.83
N ASP A 98 -20.45 2.00 8.50
CA ASP A 98 -19.74 1.91 9.79
C ASP A 98 -18.23 1.90 9.59
N TYR A 99 -17.75 1.31 8.50
CA TYR A 99 -16.35 1.38 8.09
C TYR A 99 -15.87 2.84 7.96
N ARG A 100 -16.64 3.68 7.26
CA ARG A 100 -16.32 5.11 7.08
C ARG A 100 -16.29 5.91 8.40
N ARG A 101 -16.98 5.45 9.43
CA ARG A 101 -16.98 6.07 10.77
C ARG A 101 -15.81 5.60 11.63
N LEU A 102 -15.30 4.41 11.38
CA LEU A 102 -14.30 3.76 12.21
C LEU A 102 -12.86 3.99 11.70
N ILE A 103 -12.72 4.18 10.40
CA ILE A 103 -11.43 4.47 9.74
C ILE A 103 -11.48 5.91 9.25
N SER A 104 -10.41 6.66 9.42
CA SER A 104 -10.33 8.04 8.92
C SER A 104 -10.60 8.09 7.41
N VAL A 105 -11.11 9.22 6.92
CA VAL A 105 -11.40 9.40 5.48
C VAL A 105 -10.17 9.10 4.63
N ASP A 106 -8.98 9.41 5.14
CA ASP A 106 -7.71 9.19 4.45
C ASP A 106 -7.39 7.71 4.22
N LEU A 107 -7.88 6.81 5.08
CA LEU A 107 -7.71 5.37 4.88
C LEU A 107 -8.63 4.78 3.79
N GLN A 108 -9.61 5.56 3.28
CA GLN A 108 -10.45 5.17 2.14
C GLN A 108 -9.78 5.46 0.81
N ASN A 109 -8.78 6.34 0.78
CA ASN A 109 -7.97 6.60 -0.38
C ASN A 109 -7.05 5.41 -0.64
N ARG A 110 -6.85 5.11 -1.92
CA ARG A 110 -5.90 4.08 -2.35
C ARG A 110 -4.76 4.73 -3.10
N PHE A 111 -3.59 4.19 -2.89
CA PHE A 111 -2.36 4.71 -3.46
C PHE A 111 -1.97 3.95 -4.72
N PHE A 112 -1.47 4.71 -5.68
CA PHE A 112 -1.01 4.23 -6.97
C PHE A 112 0.39 4.77 -7.23
N LEU A 113 1.25 3.96 -7.82
CA LEU A 113 2.47 4.44 -8.43
C LEU A 113 2.15 4.91 -9.85
N ARG A 114 2.37 6.18 -10.11
CA ARG A 114 2.20 6.80 -11.42
C ARG A 114 3.48 6.65 -12.23
N ILE A 115 3.35 6.21 -13.47
CA ILE A 115 4.45 6.20 -14.44
C ILE A 115 3.99 6.88 -15.73
N PRO A 116 4.88 7.59 -16.45
CA PRO A 116 4.53 8.16 -17.75
C PRO A 116 4.01 7.08 -18.71
N SER A 117 3.00 7.40 -19.51
CA SER A 117 2.53 6.48 -20.55
C SER A 117 3.48 6.47 -21.74
N VAL A 118 3.43 5.42 -22.56
CA VAL A 118 4.24 5.35 -23.79
C VAL A 118 3.95 6.48 -24.78
N GLU A 119 2.78 7.10 -24.68
CA GLU A 119 2.35 8.22 -25.54
C GLU A 119 3.01 9.54 -25.12
N ASN A 120 3.44 9.64 -23.85
CA ASN A 120 4.04 10.83 -23.24
C ASN A 120 5.45 10.59 -22.68
N LEU A 121 6.07 9.47 -23.04
CA LEU A 121 7.46 9.21 -22.65
C LEU A 121 8.41 10.19 -23.32
N ASP A 122 9.01 11.08 -22.55
CA ASP A 122 10.30 11.68 -22.88
C ASP A 122 11.42 10.71 -22.46
N GLU A 123 12.50 10.62 -23.23
CA GLU A 123 13.62 9.69 -22.94
C GLU A 123 14.21 9.87 -21.54
N LYS A 124 14.02 11.04 -20.94
CA LYS A 124 14.46 11.34 -19.57
C LYS A 124 13.51 10.82 -18.46
N GLU A 125 12.27 10.47 -18.82
CA GLU A 125 11.22 10.07 -17.88
C GLU A 125 10.88 8.58 -17.97
N ASP A 126 11.58 7.81 -18.79
CA ASP A 126 11.38 6.36 -18.90
C ASP A 126 12.06 5.60 -17.75
N TRP A 127 11.63 5.93 -16.55
CA TRP A 127 12.22 5.44 -15.30
C TRP A 127 12.18 3.92 -15.16
N PHE A 128 11.27 3.26 -15.84
CA PHE A 128 11.10 1.83 -15.74
C PHE A 128 11.44 1.08 -17.04
N HIS A 129 12.11 1.75 -17.96
CA HIS A 129 12.42 1.22 -19.30
C HIS A 129 11.19 0.62 -19.98
N LEU A 130 10.06 1.32 -19.82
CA LEU A 130 8.76 0.87 -20.30
C LEU A 130 8.74 0.78 -21.83
N LYS A 131 9.42 1.70 -22.53
CA LYS A 131 9.50 1.71 -24.00
C LYS A 131 10.21 0.47 -24.52
N GLU A 132 11.28 0.06 -23.89
CA GLU A 132 12.04 -1.14 -24.23
C GLU A 132 11.36 -2.42 -23.73
N LEU A 133 10.38 -2.32 -22.84
CA LEU A 133 9.76 -3.45 -22.13
C LEU A 133 10.78 -4.36 -21.43
N GLN A 134 11.88 -3.77 -20.98
CA GLN A 134 12.93 -4.45 -20.24
C GLN A 134 13.15 -3.77 -18.90
N PHE A 135 12.82 -4.45 -17.84
CA PHE A 135 13.03 -3.92 -16.50
C PHE A 135 14.50 -4.03 -16.14
N ALA A 136 15.18 -2.88 -16.03
CA ALA A 136 16.62 -2.83 -15.81
C ALA A 136 16.98 -3.17 -14.34
N MET A 137 16.88 -4.43 -13.99
CA MET A 137 17.33 -4.92 -12.68
C MET A 137 18.09 -6.23 -12.83
N THR A 138 19.28 -6.27 -12.27
CA THR A 138 20.06 -7.50 -12.15
C THR A 138 19.59 -8.36 -10.98
N SER A 139 19.13 -7.74 -9.89
CA SER A 139 18.58 -8.46 -8.74
C SER A 139 17.48 -7.64 -8.05
N PRO A 140 16.20 -8.08 -8.13
CA PRO A 140 15.08 -7.42 -7.44
C PRO A 140 15.25 -7.36 -5.92
N GLU A 141 16.06 -8.25 -5.35
CA GLU A 141 16.23 -8.38 -3.90
C GLU A 141 17.20 -7.35 -3.32
N SER A 142 18.27 -7.04 -4.02
CA SER A 142 19.35 -6.20 -3.50
C SER A 142 19.37 -4.77 -4.03
N ASP A 143 18.96 -4.56 -5.27
CA ASP A 143 19.20 -3.30 -5.95
C ASP A 143 17.97 -2.38 -5.90
N VAL A 144 18.23 -1.09 -5.64
CA VAL A 144 17.27 -0.03 -5.95
C VAL A 144 17.62 0.45 -7.36
N PRO A 145 16.69 0.42 -8.31
CA PRO A 145 16.94 0.96 -9.64
C PRO A 145 17.42 2.41 -9.56
N GLU A 146 18.41 2.77 -10.37
CA GLU A 146 19.06 4.09 -10.33
C GLU A 146 18.02 5.23 -10.51
N PHE A 147 17.00 5.00 -11.29
CA PHE A 147 15.92 5.95 -11.53
C PHE A 147 15.00 6.16 -10.31
N LEU A 148 15.00 5.27 -9.31
CA LEU A 148 14.27 5.43 -8.04
C LEU A 148 15.13 6.08 -6.95
N THR A 149 16.32 6.55 -7.23
CA THR A 149 17.18 7.24 -6.27
C THR A 149 16.77 8.70 -6.04
N GLY A 150 15.91 9.24 -6.89
CA GLY A 150 15.34 10.57 -6.77
C GLY A 150 14.12 10.65 -5.83
N ASP A 151 13.50 11.81 -5.80
CA ASP A 151 12.26 12.02 -5.04
C ASP A 151 11.04 11.52 -5.82
N ILE A 152 10.60 10.32 -5.52
CA ILE A 152 9.43 9.68 -6.17
C ILE A 152 8.10 10.01 -5.48
N ARG A 153 8.08 10.92 -4.50
CA ARG A 153 6.84 11.23 -3.74
C ARG A 153 5.72 11.76 -4.63
N GLU A 154 6.07 12.54 -5.65
CA GLU A 154 5.10 13.09 -6.58
C GLU A 154 4.46 12.03 -7.48
N ASP A 155 5.12 10.88 -7.66
CA ASP A 155 4.61 9.76 -8.45
C ASP A 155 3.80 8.76 -7.62
N ILE A 156 3.73 8.97 -6.31
CA ILE A 156 2.84 8.24 -5.42
C ILE A 156 1.58 9.07 -5.25
N VAL A 157 0.57 8.75 -6.02
CA VAL A 157 -0.70 9.48 -6.06
C VAL A 157 -1.80 8.69 -5.35
N TYR A 158 -2.88 9.37 -4.95
CA TYR A 158 -3.99 8.74 -4.26
C TYR A 158 -5.33 9.15 -4.86
N PHE A 159 -6.27 8.21 -4.86
CA PHE A 159 -7.63 8.43 -5.33
C PHE A 159 -8.60 7.65 -4.46
N SER A 160 -9.83 8.15 -4.34
CA SER A 160 -10.91 7.39 -3.72
C SER A 160 -11.24 6.16 -4.57
N TYR A 161 -11.42 5.02 -3.92
CA TYR A 161 -11.66 3.74 -4.57
C TYR A 161 -12.76 2.96 -3.85
N ASP A 162 -13.69 2.42 -4.62
CA ASP A 162 -14.73 1.51 -4.10
C ASP A 162 -14.38 0.07 -4.46
N GLU A 163 -14.06 -0.73 -3.43
CA GLU A 163 -13.66 -2.13 -3.61
C GLU A 163 -14.80 -3.01 -4.15
N LYS A 164 -16.06 -2.65 -3.90
CA LYS A 164 -17.20 -3.45 -4.37
C LYS A 164 -17.45 -3.28 -5.86
N THR A 165 -17.43 -2.03 -6.32
CA THR A 165 -17.65 -1.70 -7.74
C THR A 165 -16.34 -1.74 -8.51
N GLN A 166 -15.19 -1.76 -7.84
CA GLN A 166 -13.85 -1.63 -8.42
C GLN A 166 -13.70 -0.34 -9.24
N GLU A 167 -14.31 0.74 -8.77
CA GLU A 167 -14.30 2.04 -9.41
C GLU A 167 -13.38 3.02 -8.69
N VAL A 168 -12.65 3.80 -9.48
CA VAL A 168 -11.79 4.88 -9.03
C VAL A 168 -12.49 6.21 -9.27
N TYR A 169 -12.50 7.06 -8.25
CA TYR A 169 -13.07 8.41 -8.25
C TYR A 169 -11.92 9.42 -8.36
N ALA A 170 -11.54 9.76 -9.58
CA ALA A 170 -10.51 10.76 -9.82
C ALA A 170 -11.10 12.18 -9.70
N PRO A 171 -10.33 13.16 -9.16
CA PRO A 171 -10.71 14.56 -9.19
C PRO A 171 -11.00 15.00 -10.63
N HIS A 172 -12.07 15.77 -10.82
CA HIS A 172 -12.50 16.29 -12.13
C HIS A 172 -12.99 15.25 -13.15
N ALA A 173 -13.03 13.97 -12.83
CA ALA A 173 -13.68 12.98 -13.69
C ALA A 173 -15.21 13.14 -13.61
N GLU A 174 -15.89 13.19 -14.76
CA GLU A 174 -17.36 13.27 -14.81
C GLU A 174 -18.01 12.03 -14.20
N LYS A 175 -17.37 10.88 -14.30
CA LYS A 175 -17.85 9.58 -13.77
C LYS A 175 -16.69 8.77 -13.21
N PRO A 176 -16.94 7.91 -12.22
CA PRO A 176 -15.96 6.93 -11.75
C PRO A 176 -15.59 5.99 -12.90
N GLN A 177 -14.36 5.50 -12.87
CA GLN A 177 -13.82 4.59 -13.87
C GLN A 177 -13.50 3.24 -13.24
N ASN A 178 -13.75 2.16 -13.96
CA ASN A 178 -13.23 0.85 -13.59
C ASN A 178 -11.70 0.91 -13.47
N ILE A 179 -11.15 0.24 -12.46
CA ILE A 179 -9.72 0.31 -12.15
C ILE A 179 -8.82 -0.07 -13.34
N GLY A 180 -9.18 -1.07 -14.14
CA GLY A 180 -8.40 -1.47 -15.32
C GLY A 180 -8.28 -0.33 -16.33
N ASN A 181 -9.40 0.31 -16.67
CA ASN A 181 -9.41 1.47 -17.58
C ASN A 181 -8.70 2.68 -16.97
N PHE A 182 -8.87 2.89 -15.65
CA PHE A 182 -8.21 3.97 -14.94
C PHE A 182 -6.69 3.86 -14.98
N CYS A 183 -6.16 2.64 -14.88
CA CYS A 183 -4.72 2.39 -14.89
C CYS A 183 -4.05 2.63 -16.26
N LEU A 184 -4.84 2.78 -17.34
CA LEU A 184 -4.36 2.92 -18.73
C LEU A 184 -4.72 4.28 -19.35
N LYS A 185 -4.50 5.38 -18.63
CA LYS A 185 -4.76 6.72 -19.17
C LYS A 185 -3.72 7.13 -20.21
N GLU A 186 -4.09 8.10 -21.06
CA GLU A 186 -3.21 8.59 -22.13
C GLU A 186 -1.95 9.26 -21.58
N ASP A 187 -2.06 10.01 -20.47
CA ASP A 187 -0.93 10.76 -19.90
C ASP A 187 -0.03 9.89 -19.03
N TYR A 188 -0.63 9.01 -18.22
CA TYR A 188 0.06 8.20 -17.23
C TYR A 188 -0.57 6.82 -17.10
N TYR A 189 0.26 5.84 -16.79
CA TYR A 189 -0.21 4.57 -16.26
C TYR A 189 -0.14 4.60 -14.73
N TYR A 190 -1.07 3.88 -14.09
CA TYR A 190 -1.19 3.83 -12.64
C TYR A 190 -1.12 2.40 -12.15
N ILE A 191 -0.15 2.09 -11.31
CA ILE A 191 0.02 0.76 -10.71
C ILE A 191 -0.58 0.80 -9.30
N PRO A 192 -1.67 0.06 -9.04
CA PRO A 192 -2.34 0.08 -7.74
C PRO A 192 -1.53 -0.65 -6.68
N LEU A 193 -0.98 0.09 -5.71
CA LEU A 193 -0.12 -0.45 -4.67
C LEU A 193 -0.86 -1.37 -3.68
N PHE A 194 -2.15 -1.16 -3.48
CA PHE A 194 -2.98 -1.96 -2.59
C PHE A 194 -3.28 -3.38 -3.10
N LEU A 195 -2.88 -3.70 -4.32
CA LEU A 195 -2.95 -5.06 -4.88
C LEU A 195 -1.67 -5.88 -4.66
N LEU A 196 -0.63 -5.30 -4.04
CA LEU A 196 0.65 -5.98 -3.84
C LEU A 196 0.59 -7.08 -2.77
N ILE A 197 -0.29 -6.93 -1.77
CA ILE A 197 -0.49 -7.93 -0.72
C ILE A 197 -1.89 -8.52 -0.84
N ASN A 198 -1.97 -9.84 -0.79
CA ASN A 198 -3.26 -10.54 -0.75
C ASN A 198 -3.93 -10.35 0.62
N ASN A 199 -5.26 -10.17 0.62
CA ASN A 199 -6.02 -9.85 1.81
C ASN A 199 -6.16 -11.03 2.78
N ARG A 200 -6.08 -12.27 2.27
CA ARG A 200 -6.19 -13.50 3.06
C ARG A 200 -5.17 -14.52 2.58
N LYS A 201 -4.69 -15.33 3.52
CA LYS A 201 -3.80 -16.46 3.19
C LYS A 201 -4.51 -17.42 2.23
N GLY A 202 -3.89 -17.68 1.07
CA GLY A 202 -4.43 -18.54 0.03
C GLY A 202 -5.37 -17.86 -0.98
N ASP A 203 -5.62 -16.54 -0.83
CA ASP A 203 -6.34 -15.74 -1.82
C ASP A 203 -5.31 -15.09 -2.78
N SER A 204 -5.44 -15.36 -4.06
CA SER A 204 -4.58 -14.78 -5.11
C SER A 204 -5.29 -13.73 -5.97
N SER A 205 -6.45 -13.25 -5.54
CA SER A 205 -7.27 -12.31 -6.33
C SER A 205 -6.56 -11.00 -6.62
N ASN A 206 -5.90 -10.40 -5.63
CA ASN A 206 -5.12 -9.17 -5.81
C ASN A 206 -3.95 -9.38 -6.76
N GLU A 207 -3.23 -10.48 -6.59
CA GLU A 207 -2.10 -10.83 -7.45
C GLU A 207 -2.53 -11.00 -8.91
N THR A 208 -3.65 -11.66 -9.16
CA THR A 208 -4.20 -11.84 -10.50
C THR A 208 -4.63 -10.51 -11.11
N ARG A 209 -5.30 -9.63 -10.33
CA ARG A 209 -5.70 -8.30 -10.77
C ARG A 209 -4.49 -7.44 -11.15
N LEU A 210 -3.47 -7.41 -10.30
CA LEU A 210 -2.24 -6.68 -10.57
C LEU A 210 -1.55 -7.20 -11.83
N LYS A 211 -1.43 -8.53 -11.97
CA LYS A 211 -0.84 -9.15 -13.16
C LYS A 211 -1.58 -8.73 -14.44
N ASN A 212 -2.91 -8.72 -14.42
CA ASN A 212 -3.70 -8.30 -15.57
C ASN A 212 -3.46 -6.82 -15.92
N ILE A 213 -3.43 -5.93 -14.93
CA ILE A 213 -3.14 -4.50 -15.16
C ILE A 213 -1.76 -4.31 -15.78
N LEU A 214 -0.72 -4.98 -15.26
CA LEU A 214 0.63 -4.88 -15.81
C LEU A 214 0.70 -5.46 -17.24
N LYS A 215 -0.02 -6.54 -17.51
CA LYS A 215 -0.16 -7.09 -18.87
C LYS A 215 -0.85 -6.13 -19.82
N ASP A 216 -1.91 -5.46 -19.36
CA ASP A 216 -2.63 -4.48 -20.16
C ASP A 216 -1.73 -3.27 -20.49
N ILE A 217 -0.87 -2.83 -19.56
CA ILE A 217 0.16 -1.81 -19.82
C ILE A 217 1.12 -2.28 -20.91
N VAL A 218 1.67 -3.49 -20.81
CA VAL A 218 2.55 -4.06 -21.85
C VAL A 218 1.84 -4.11 -23.21
N THR A 219 0.60 -4.58 -23.22
CA THR A 219 -0.22 -4.66 -24.44
C THR A 219 -0.39 -3.27 -25.08
N ARG A 220 -0.65 -2.25 -24.26
CA ARG A 220 -0.78 -0.86 -24.75
C ARG A 220 0.52 -0.35 -25.36
N VAL A 221 1.66 -0.60 -24.70
CA VAL A 221 2.99 -0.20 -25.19
C VAL A 221 3.31 -0.90 -26.50
N VAL A 222 3.11 -2.21 -26.60
CA VAL A 222 3.40 -2.97 -27.82
C VAL A 222 2.55 -2.46 -28.98
N ARG A 223 1.24 -2.29 -28.78
CA ARG A 223 0.34 -1.79 -29.84
C ARG A 223 0.71 -0.41 -30.31
N TYR A 224 1.01 0.49 -29.38
CA TYR A 224 1.47 1.85 -29.72
C TYR A 224 2.75 1.82 -30.57
N ARG A 225 3.73 1.00 -30.17
CA ARG A 225 5.01 0.90 -30.89
C ARG A 225 4.83 0.21 -32.27
N ILE A 226 3.99 -0.81 -32.35
CA ILE A 226 3.67 -1.43 -33.65
C ILE A 226 3.04 -0.39 -34.57
N GLU A 227 2.05 0.37 -34.12
CA GLU A 227 1.38 1.40 -34.90
C GLU A 227 2.33 2.53 -35.33
N LYS A 228 3.19 3.00 -34.44
CA LYS A 228 4.05 4.15 -34.69
C LYS A 228 5.40 3.83 -35.33
N GLU A 229 5.92 2.64 -35.10
CA GLU A 229 7.28 2.28 -35.55
C GLU A 229 7.29 1.17 -36.61
N PHE A 230 6.40 0.16 -36.51
CA PHE A 230 6.38 -0.97 -37.43
C PHE A 230 5.46 -0.78 -38.63
N ASP A 231 4.24 -0.32 -38.43
CA ASP A 231 3.23 -0.19 -39.50
C ASP A 231 3.61 0.87 -40.56
N ILE A 232 4.53 1.77 -40.23
CA ILE A 232 5.09 2.77 -41.18
C ILE A 232 6.16 2.18 -42.10
N LEU A 233 6.67 0.97 -41.80
CA LEU A 233 7.70 0.31 -42.62
C LEU A 233 7.11 -0.22 -43.92
N THR A 234 7.75 0.07 -45.04
CA THR A 234 7.21 -0.21 -46.37
C THR A 234 7.75 -1.48 -47.02
N THR A 235 8.93 -1.96 -46.58
CA THR A 235 9.58 -3.12 -47.15
C THR A 235 9.68 -4.26 -46.15
N GLU A 236 9.60 -5.50 -46.63
CA GLU A 236 9.75 -6.67 -45.75
C GLU A 236 11.15 -6.75 -45.11
N SER A 237 12.18 -6.26 -45.79
CA SER A 237 13.53 -6.18 -45.22
C SER A 237 13.59 -5.28 -43.99
N GLN A 238 12.95 -4.09 -44.03
CA GLN A 238 12.84 -3.19 -42.87
C GLN A 238 12.05 -3.82 -41.73
N LYS A 239 10.96 -4.53 -42.03
CA LYS A 239 10.15 -5.23 -41.04
C LYS A 239 10.92 -6.36 -40.35
N GLN A 240 11.70 -7.12 -41.13
CA GLN A 240 12.56 -8.16 -40.57
C GLN A 240 13.69 -7.58 -39.70
N GLU A 241 14.29 -6.46 -40.11
CA GLU A 241 15.27 -5.75 -39.31
C GLU A 241 14.67 -5.26 -37.98
N PHE A 242 13.45 -4.72 -38.03
CA PHE A 242 12.70 -4.33 -36.83
C PHE A 242 12.49 -5.51 -35.88
N VAL A 243 12.00 -6.65 -36.37
CA VAL A 243 11.84 -7.88 -35.58
C VAL A 243 13.16 -8.30 -34.95
N ASN A 244 14.24 -8.34 -35.75
CA ASN A 244 15.57 -8.72 -35.26
C ASN A 244 16.14 -7.77 -34.21
N LYS A 245 15.77 -6.51 -34.27
CA LYS A 245 16.21 -5.48 -33.32
C LYS A 245 15.50 -5.58 -31.96
N TYR A 246 14.18 -5.83 -31.96
CA TYR A 246 13.37 -5.69 -30.77
C TYR A 246 12.87 -6.99 -30.17
N ILE A 247 12.89 -8.11 -30.91
CA ILE A 247 12.42 -9.41 -30.47
C ILE A 247 13.59 -10.35 -30.26
N GLU A 248 13.71 -10.92 -29.08
CA GLU A 248 14.74 -11.91 -28.76
C GLU A 248 14.48 -13.23 -29.49
N ASP A 249 15.53 -13.99 -29.76
CA ASP A 249 15.44 -15.22 -30.56
C ASP A 249 14.44 -16.24 -30.02
N ASP A 250 14.35 -16.35 -28.70
CA ASP A 250 13.42 -17.25 -28.02
C ASP A 250 11.95 -16.89 -28.24
N TYR A 251 11.66 -15.65 -28.60
CA TYR A 251 10.30 -15.14 -28.88
C TYR A 251 10.02 -14.96 -30.37
N LYS A 252 10.99 -15.12 -31.24
CA LYS A 252 10.80 -14.94 -32.69
C LYS A 252 9.84 -15.96 -33.31
N GLY A 253 9.84 -17.19 -32.81
CA GLY A 253 8.90 -18.23 -33.21
C GLY A 253 8.59 -18.26 -34.72
N GLU A 254 7.31 -18.12 -35.04
CA GLU A 254 6.81 -18.09 -36.42
C GLU A 254 6.53 -16.66 -36.95
N ILE A 255 7.09 -15.61 -36.32
CA ILE A 255 6.88 -14.21 -36.76
C ILE A 255 7.26 -13.99 -38.22
N ILE A 256 8.34 -14.66 -38.69
CA ILE A 256 8.81 -14.54 -40.07
C ILE A 256 8.47 -15.86 -40.80
N LYS A 257 7.50 -15.80 -41.71
CA LYS A 257 7.07 -16.94 -42.56
C LYS A 257 7.28 -16.60 -44.04
N ALA A 258 8.00 -17.43 -44.75
CA ALA A 258 8.24 -17.25 -46.20
C ALA A 258 8.72 -15.80 -46.54
N GLU A 259 9.67 -15.29 -45.80
CA GLU A 259 10.26 -13.95 -45.93
C GLU A 259 9.30 -12.78 -45.63
N LYS A 260 8.11 -13.05 -45.09
CA LYS A 260 7.14 -12.03 -44.66
C LYS A 260 7.00 -12.02 -43.14
N VAL A 261 6.83 -10.83 -42.60
CA VAL A 261 6.56 -10.65 -41.16
C VAL A 261 5.06 -10.72 -40.94
N ASP A 262 4.63 -11.65 -40.07
CA ASP A 262 3.27 -11.73 -39.58
C ASP A 262 3.08 -10.75 -38.44
N ARG A 263 2.22 -9.75 -38.67
CA ARG A 263 1.97 -8.68 -37.68
C ARG A 263 1.30 -9.19 -36.39
N SER A 264 0.40 -10.17 -36.53
CA SER A 264 -0.31 -10.70 -35.36
C SER A 264 0.63 -11.52 -34.48
N GLU A 265 1.46 -12.39 -35.10
CA GLU A 265 2.48 -13.14 -34.40
C GLU A 265 3.54 -12.22 -33.74
N LEU A 266 3.90 -11.11 -34.40
CA LEU A 266 4.78 -10.09 -33.83
C LEU A 266 4.14 -9.47 -32.57
N GLU A 267 2.86 -9.07 -32.63
CA GLU A 267 2.15 -8.49 -31.50
C GLU A 267 2.09 -9.47 -30.31
N GLU A 268 1.69 -10.71 -30.54
CA GLU A 268 1.57 -11.75 -29.50
C GLU A 268 2.92 -12.09 -28.87
N SER A 269 3.94 -12.28 -29.68
CA SER A 269 5.30 -12.58 -29.21
C SER A 269 5.90 -11.45 -28.42
N TRP A 270 5.73 -10.21 -28.87
CA TRP A 270 6.24 -9.05 -28.17
C TRP A 270 5.52 -8.80 -26.85
N ILE A 271 4.20 -9.00 -26.79
CA ILE A 271 3.44 -8.96 -25.54
C ILE A 271 3.97 -10.03 -24.57
N SER A 272 4.14 -11.28 -25.03
CA SER A 272 4.67 -12.36 -24.18
C SER A 272 6.07 -12.07 -23.64
N MET A 273 6.96 -11.52 -24.48
CA MET A 273 8.27 -11.07 -24.09
C MET A 273 8.20 -9.94 -23.03
N GLY A 274 7.38 -8.92 -23.28
CA GLY A 274 7.19 -7.80 -22.35
C GLY A 274 6.55 -8.22 -21.02
N GLU A 275 5.64 -9.19 -21.02
CA GLU A 275 5.09 -9.76 -19.78
C GLU A 275 6.22 -10.36 -18.92
N THR A 276 7.13 -11.12 -19.54
CA THR A 276 8.24 -11.78 -18.82
C THR A 276 9.31 -10.78 -18.38
N HIS A 277 9.74 -9.91 -19.28
CA HIS A 277 10.91 -9.05 -19.04
C HIS A 277 10.58 -7.75 -18.32
N TRP A 278 9.33 -7.28 -18.40
CA TRP A 278 8.92 -6.05 -17.73
C TRP A 278 7.85 -6.28 -16.66
N ALA A 279 6.68 -6.83 -17.00
CA ALA A 279 5.56 -6.90 -16.06
C ALA A 279 5.84 -7.81 -14.86
N ASP A 280 6.36 -9.01 -15.08
CA ASP A 280 6.72 -9.95 -14.01
C ASP A 280 7.88 -9.40 -13.15
N LYS A 281 8.87 -8.75 -13.77
CA LYS A 281 9.99 -8.10 -13.05
C LYS A 281 9.53 -6.90 -12.23
N MET A 282 8.65 -6.05 -12.76
CA MET A 282 8.03 -4.93 -12.05
C MET A 282 7.26 -5.43 -10.83
N LYS A 283 6.39 -6.43 -11.02
CA LYS A 283 5.67 -7.06 -9.92
C LYS A 283 6.63 -7.62 -8.87
N GLN A 284 7.66 -8.36 -9.29
CA GLN A 284 8.66 -8.92 -8.40
C GLN A 284 9.36 -7.85 -7.59
N TYR A 285 9.80 -6.75 -8.22
CA TYR A 285 10.42 -5.62 -7.55
C TYR A 285 9.51 -5.03 -6.47
N LEU A 286 8.30 -4.64 -6.83
CA LEU A 286 7.35 -4.04 -5.89
C LEU A 286 7.03 -4.97 -4.72
N THR A 287 6.88 -6.27 -4.98
CA THR A 287 6.65 -7.28 -3.95
C THR A 287 7.87 -7.44 -3.04
N CYS A 288 9.08 -7.43 -3.59
CA CYS A 288 10.33 -7.50 -2.82
C CYS A 288 10.54 -6.29 -1.91
N CYS A 289 10.16 -5.09 -2.35
CA CYS A 289 10.21 -3.89 -1.50
C CYS A 289 9.39 -4.05 -0.21
N ILE A 290 8.30 -4.82 -0.26
CA ILE A 290 7.44 -5.05 0.89
C ILE A 290 7.90 -6.27 1.70
N SER A 291 8.25 -7.37 1.02
CA SER A 291 8.63 -8.64 1.67
C SER A 291 9.94 -8.53 2.43
N ASN A 292 10.86 -7.71 1.93
CA ASN A 292 12.19 -7.49 2.51
C ASN A 292 12.26 -6.19 3.32
N LEU A 293 11.11 -5.68 3.75
CA LEU A 293 11.04 -4.48 4.55
C LEU A 293 11.67 -4.70 5.92
N ASP A 294 12.80 -4.06 6.17
CA ASP A 294 13.50 -4.10 7.45
C ASP A 294 12.78 -3.22 8.48
N LEU A 295 12.04 -3.85 9.37
CA LEU A 295 11.45 -3.23 10.55
C LEU A 295 12.26 -3.61 11.79
N HIS A 296 13.03 -2.67 12.31
CA HIS A 296 13.69 -2.86 13.60
C HIS A 296 12.63 -2.93 14.70
N GLN A 297 12.55 -4.08 15.37
CA GLN A 297 11.62 -4.29 16.48
C GLN A 297 12.36 -4.24 17.81
N ILE A 298 11.94 -3.32 18.67
CA ILE A 298 12.37 -3.28 20.06
C ILE A 298 11.30 -3.99 20.87
N VAL A 299 11.64 -5.16 21.43
CA VAL A 299 10.72 -5.94 22.27
C VAL A 299 11.05 -5.70 23.74
N VAL A 300 10.04 -5.31 24.51
CA VAL A 300 10.11 -5.18 25.95
C VAL A 300 9.35 -6.33 26.58
N SER A 301 9.99 -7.01 27.51
CA SER A 301 9.35 -8.14 28.18
C SER A 301 8.22 -7.69 29.13
N LYS A 302 7.28 -8.57 29.40
CA LYS A 302 6.17 -8.33 30.33
C LYS A 302 6.63 -7.91 31.72
N SER A 303 7.77 -8.41 32.19
CA SER A 303 8.36 -8.01 33.50
C SER A 303 8.74 -6.53 33.56
N ASP A 304 9.07 -5.93 32.42
CA ASP A 304 9.53 -4.54 32.30
C ASP A 304 8.44 -3.56 31.83
N ARG A 305 7.17 -3.92 32.00
CA ARG A 305 6.01 -3.14 31.55
C ARG A 305 6.08 -1.65 31.92
N ASN A 306 6.49 -1.32 33.15
CA ASN A 306 6.62 0.08 33.59
C ASN A 306 7.68 0.83 32.79
N ARG A 307 8.79 0.16 32.50
CA ARG A 307 9.86 0.71 31.65
C ARG A 307 9.41 0.89 30.21
N ALA A 308 8.53 0.00 29.70
CA ALA A 308 7.99 0.15 28.35
C ALA A 308 7.19 1.45 28.18
N ILE A 309 6.42 1.83 29.21
CA ILE A 309 5.66 3.09 29.18
C ILE A 309 6.61 4.30 29.22
N ASP A 310 7.66 4.24 30.05
CA ASP A 310 8.67 5.30 30.11
C ASP A 310 9.43 5.44 28.76
N ILE A 311 9.74 4.31 28.10
CA ILE A 311 10.33 4.32 26.74
C ILE A 311 9.36 4.90 25.73
N TYR A 312 8.08 4.54 25.77
CA TYR A 312 7.03 5.07 24.90
C TYR A 312 6.92 6.60 25.04
N GLU A 313 6.91 7.13 26.28
CA GLU A 313 6.91 8.57 26.54
C GLU A 313 8.14 9.26 25.91
N ASN A 314 9.33 8.68 26.07
CA ASN A 314 10.58 9.24 25.57
C ASN A 314 10.67 9.20 24.04
N LEU A 315 10.22 8.13 23.37
CA LEU A 315 10.26 8.02 21.92
C LEU A 315 9.32 9.02 21.24
N ASN A 316 8.20 9.36 21.87
CA ASN A 316 7.25 10.31 21.33
C ASN A 316 7.67 11.79 21.50
N ILE A 317 8.71 12.09 22.26
CA ILE A 317 9.25 13.47 22.39
C ILE A 317 9.83 13.97 21.05
N GLY A 318 10.31 13.08 20.18
CA GLY A 318 10.93 13.43 18.89
C GLY A 318 9.99 13.38 17.67
N GLY A 319 8.73 12.95 17.84
CA GLY A 319 7.75 12.81 16.78
C GLY A 319 6.57 13.79 16.87
N ILE A 320 5.39 13.37 16.39
CA ILE A 320 4.15 14.11 16.68
C ILE A 320 3.90 13.96 18.19
N SER A 321 4.08 15.05 18.94
CA SER A 321 4.02 15.05 20.41
C SER A 321 2.68 14.45 20.89
N LEU A 322 2.77 13.55 21.88
CA LEU A 322 1.59 13.09 22.62
C LEU A 322 0.95 14.28 23.32
N SER A 323 -0.36 14.33 23.28
CA SER A 323 -1.11 15.29 24.11
C SER A 323 -0.91 14.95 25.59
N THR A 324 -1.01 15.93 26.46
CA THR A 324 -0.98 15.72 27.92
C THR A 324 -2.03 14.67 28.34
N PHE A 325 -3.15 14.62 27.63
CA PHE A 325 -4.22 13.66 27.86
C PHE A 325 -3.78 12.21 27.56
N GLU A 326 -3.13 11.97 26.42
CA GLU A 326 -2.60 10.65 26.05
C GLU A 326 -1.55 10.14 27.05
N LEU A 327 -0.69 11.04 27.54
CA LEU A 327 0.28 10.73 28.60
C LEU A 327 -0.41 10.34 29.93
N VAL A 328 -1.47 11.06 30.29
CA VAL A 328 -2.27 10.74 31.49
C VAL A 328 -2.95 9.39 31.33
N LEU A 329 -3.51 9.09 30.15
CA LEU A 329 -4.12 7.79 29.86
C LEU A 329 -3.10 6.66 29.92
N ALA A 330 -1.92 6.82 29.32
CA ALA A 330 -0.85 5.83 29.38
C ALA A 330 -0.41 5.56 30.84
N LYS A 331 -0.28 6.62 31.66
CA LYS A 331 0.04 6.49 33.08
C LYS A 331 -1.08 5.85 33.90
N ALA A 332 -2.32 6.16 33.58
CA ALA A 332 -3.48 5.57 34.25
C ALA A 332 -3.69 4.10 33.88
N ALA A 333 -3.30 3.66 32.68
CA ALA A 333 -3.29 2.26 32.28
C ALA A 333 -2.35 1.41 33.15
N LYS A 334 -1.43 2.01 33.91
CA LYS A 334 -0.64 1.32 34.94
C LYS A 334 -1.50 0.76 36.09
N LYS A 335 -2.69 1.33 36.33
CA LYS A 335 -3.59 0.89 37.40
C LYS A 335 -4.79 0.20 36.80
N LYS A 336 -4.95 -1.08 37.12
CA LYS A 336 -6.14 -1.86 36.71
C LYS A 336 -7.39 -1.20 37.30
N LEU A 337 -8.27 -0.71 36.48
CA LEU A 337 -9.57 -0.20 36.92
C LEU A 337 -10.51 -1.37 37.15
N ALA A 338 -11.29 -1.30 38.21
CA ALA A 338 -12.25 -2.35 38.61
C ALA A 338 -13.47 -2.51 37.69
N SER A 339 -13.55 -1.68 36.63
CA SER A 339 -14.62 -1.73 35.61
C SER A 339 -14.08 -2.20 34.28
N ASN A 340 -14.86 -2.97 33.53
CA ASN A 340 -14.54 -3.40 32.17
C ASN A 340 -14.49 -2.27 31.13
N LYS A 341 -14.59 -1.01 31.56
CA LYS A 341 -14.46 0.17 30.71
C LYS A 341 -13.06 0.73 30.82
N ASN A 342 -12.49 1.16 29.68
CA ASN A 342 -11.23 1.88 29.71
C ASN A 342 -11.41 3.28 30.33
N LEU A 343 -10.31 3.89 30.79
CA LEU A 343 -10.36 5.19 31.46
C LEU A 343 -10.91 6.29 30.55
N PHE A 344 -10.64 6.21 29.25
CA PHE A 344 -11.16 7.17 28.26
C PHE A 344 -12.69 7.16 28.24
N ASP A 345 -13.29 5.97 28.09
CA ASP A 345 -14.76 5.83 28.07
C ASP A 345 -15.39 6.27 29.39
N LEU A 346 -14.72 6.01 30.52
CA LEU A 346 -15.19 6.49 31.81
C LEU A 346 -15.16 8.01 31.91
N ILE A 347 -14.12 8.65 31.41
CA ILE A 347 -14.01 10.13 31.41
C ILE A 347 -15.04 10.72 30.42
N VAL A 348 -15.17 10.15 29.22
CA VAL A 348 -16.17 10.61 28.22
C VAL A 348 -17.58 10.41 28.73
N ASP A 349 -17.89 9.24 29.33
CA ASP A 349 -19.19 8.96 29.96
C ASP A 349 -19.51 9.96 31.09
N ASP A 350 -18.50 10.32 31.90
CA ASP A 350 -18.67 11.25 33.01
C ASP A 350 -18.85 12.68 32.54
N ILE A 351 -18.13 13.09 31.49
CA ILE A 351 -18.31 14.39 30.82
C ILE A 351 -19.71 14.48 30.16
N GLN A 352 -20.15 13.43 29.48
CA GLN A 352 -21.48 13.37 28.85
C GLN A 352 -22.64 13.30 29.87
N ARG A 353 -22.44 12.65 31.03
CA ARG A 353 -23.43 12.59 32.12
C ARG A 353 -23.61 13.90 32.86
N THR A 354 -22.54 14.69 32.98
CA THR A 354 -22.60 16.02 33.58
C THR A 354 -23.17 17.00 32.56
N LYS A 355 -24.49 17.09 32.47
CA LYS A 355 -25.28 18.04 31.63
C LYS A 355 -24.94 19.54 31.80
N LYS A 356 -23.76 19.87 32.26
CA LYS A 356 -23.28 21.23 32.55
C LYS A 356 -22.20 21.74 31.60
N TYR A 357 -21.74 20.93 30.64
CA TYR A 357 -20.65 21.34 29.75
C TYR A 357 -21.20 21.61 28.34
N ASP A 358 -20.87 22.78 27.83
CA ASP A 358 -21.15 23.25 26.49
C ASP A 358 -20.49 22.30 25.46
N GLU A 359 -21.16 21.94 24.36
CA GLU A 359 -20.67 21.03 23.32
C GLU A 359 -19.30 21.43 22.71
N LYS A 360 -18.82 22.62 23.05
CA LYS A 360 -17.52 23.16 22.62
C LYS A 360 -16.28 22.61 23.36
N ILE A 361 -16.44 21.76 24.37
CA ILE A 361 -15.35 21.26 25.21
C ILE A 361 -15.01 19.79 24.94
N VAL A 362 -15.77 19.10 24.09
CA VAL A 362 -15.45 17.73 23.66
C VAL A 362 -14.47 17.81 22.49
N PRO A 363 -13.21 17.37 22.63
CA PRO A 363 -12.33 17.25 21.47
C PRO A 363 -12.87 16.21 20.49
N ASP A 364 -12.88 16.55 19.21
CA ASP A 364 -13.20 15.64 18.10
C ASP A 364 -12.32 14.36 18.11
#